data_73f8b9f74ddbda1fe90e6f66d2c61457
#
_entry.id   73f8b9f74ddbda1fe90e6f66d2c61457
#
_cell.length_a   1.000
_cell.length_b   1.000
_cell.length_c   1.000
_cell.angle_alpha   90.00
_cell.angle_beta   90.00
_cell.angle_gamma   90.00
#
_symmetry.space_group_name_H-M   'P 1'
#
loop_
_entity.id
_entity.type
_entity.pdbx_description
1 polymer ?
#
loop_
_entity_poly.entity_id
_entity_poly.type
_entity_poly.pdbx_seq_one_letter_code
_entity_poly.pdbx_strand_id
1 'polypeptide(L)'
;MKGHKKNENETNIFSKNDINLEDIKAPECFEIERRLKEEMNIPVFHDDQHGTAIVVLAAIINSLKVTKRNIADAKFVINGAGSAGISIAKLLMRAGAKHVTMVDRIGIIEESQEWMNDAQKEIAKVTNREHLTGTLADAVKGADAFIGVSAPGVLTKE
;
A
#
# COMPACT_ATOMS: atom_id res chain seq x y z
N MET A 1 43.13 -26.90 17.30
CA MET A 1 42.29 -25.70 17.19
C MET A 1 41.59 -25.75 15.83
N LYS A 2 40.31 -26.11 15.80
CA LYS A 2 39.53 -26.17 14.56
C LYS A 2 38.83 -24.81 14.37
N GLY A 3 39.23 -24.08 13.32
CA GLY A 3 38.62 -22.82 12.97
C GLY A 3 37.15 -22.99 12.54
N HIS A 4 36.25 -22.27 13.21
CA HIS A 4 34.87 -22.15 12.79
C HIS A 4 34.85 -21.33 11.48
N LYS A 5 34.50 -21.98 10.36
CA LYS A 5 34.07 -21.29 9.16
C LYS A 5 32.73 -20.60 9.47
N LYS A 6 32.71 -19.28 9.50
CA LYS A 6 31.49 -18.52 9.48
C LYS A 6 30.73 -18.87 8.18
N ASN A 7 29.47 -19.25 8.33
CA ASN A 7 28.55 -19.40 7.22
C ASN A 7 28.31 -18.00 6.60
N GLU A 8 28.79 -17.78 5.39
CA GLU A 8 28.63 -16.54 4.62
C GLU A 8 27.24 -16.43 3.95
N ASN A 9 26.23 -17.10 4.47
CA ASN A 9 24.85 -17.08 3.94
C ASN A 9 23.85 -16.34 4.85
N GLU A 10 24.29 -15.41 5.68
CA GLU A 10 23.38 -14.37 6.15
C GLU A 10 23.22 -13.37 5.00
N THR A 11 22.15 -13.53 4.23
CA THR A 11 21.67 -12.53 3.27
C THR A 11 21.40 -11.25 4.05
N ASN A 12 22.38 -10.37 4.08
CA ASN A 12 22.24 -9.00 4.55
C ASN A 12 21.28 -8.35 3.58
N ILE A 13 20.03 -8.13 4.01
CA ILE A 13 18.97 -7.51 3.18
C ILE A 13 19.39 -6.11 2.72
N PHE A 14 20.38 -5.53 3.37
CA PHE A 14 21.04 -4.28 3.00
C PHE A 14 22.48 -4.57 2.55
N SER A 15 22.63 -5.04 1.30
CA SER A 15 23.96 -5.10 0.69
C SER A 15 24.48 -3.66 0.44
N LYS A 16 25.79 -3.45 0.44
CA LYS A 16 26.39 -2.13 0.11
C LYS A 16 26.10 -1.66 -1.33
N ASN A 17 25.31 -2.42 -2.08
CA ASN A 17 25.01 -2.23 -3.50
C ASN A 17 23.51 -2.27 -3.77
N ASP A 18 22.68 -1.67 -2.94
CA ASP A 18 21.26 -1.45 -3.15
C ASP A 18 20.95 0.05 -3.20
N ILE A 19 19.83 0.39 -3.83
CA ILE A 19 19.31 1.75 -3.87
C ILE A 19 18.03 1.78 -3.03
N ASN A 20 18.04 2.60 -1.97
CA ASN A 20 16.83 2.98 -1.26
C ASN A 20 16.37 4.36 -1.74
N LEU A 21 15.15 4.46 -2.25
CA LEU A 21 14.52 5.69 -2.68
C LEU A 21 13.62 6.19 -1.56
N GLU A 22 13.75 7.46 -1.19
CA GLU A 22 12.94 8.16 -0.19
C GLU A 22 12.61 9.57 -0.66
N ASP A 23 11.55 10.14 -0.12
CA ASP A 23 11.13 11.54 -0.32
C ASP A 23 10.91 11.93 -1.80
N ILE A 24 10.56 10.95 -2.64
CA ILE A 24 10.23 11.20 -4.04
C ILE A 24 8.71 11.27 -4.20
N LYS A 25 8.22 12.41 -4.62
CA LYS A 25 6.81 12.70 -4.78
C LYS A 25 6.14 11.80 -5.85
N ALA A 26 4.92 11.40 -5.61
CA ALA A 26 4.06 10.81 -6.63
C ALA A 26 3.52 11.91 -7.59
N PRO A 27 3.38 11.63 -8.91
CA PRO A 27 3.52 10.31 -9.55
C PRO A 27 4.94 9.94 -10.00
N GLU A 28 5.90 10.86 -9.93
CA GLU A 28 7.27 10.70 -10.46
C GLU A 28 8.00 9.51 -9.85
N CYS A 29 7.75 9.23 -8.57
CA CYS A 29 8.38 8.11 -7.85
C CYS A 29 8.12 6.74 -8.51
N PHE A 30 6.96 6.54 -9.12
CA PHE A 30 6.63 5.27 -9.79
C PHE A 30 7.48 5.03 -11.02
N GLU A 31 7.66 6.06 -11.83
CA GLU A 31 8.47 5.96 -13.05
C GLU A 31 9.96 5.84 -12.74
N ILE A 32 10.45 6.60 -11.75
CA ILE A 32 11.85 6.54 -11.31
C ILE A 32 12.18 5.13 -10.80
N GLU A 33 11.36 4.57 -9.92
CA GLU A 33 11.57 3.22 -9.39
C GLU A 33 11.53 2.17 -10.51
N ARG A 34 10.53 2.26 -11.40
CA ARG A 34 10.39 1.33 -12.53
C ARG A 34 11.64 1.34 -13.41
N ARG A 35 12.09 2.52 -13.84
CA ARG A 35 13.28 2.66 -14.69
C ARG A 35 14.54 2.18 -14.02
N LEU A 36 14.77 2.52 -12.76
CA LEU A 36 15.94 2.05 -12.03
C LEU A 36 15.96 0.52 -11.90
N LYS A 37 14.80 -0.11 -11.66
CA LYS A 37 14.69 -1.58 -11.64
C LYS A 37 14.98 -2.24 -12.98
N GLU A 38 14.69 -1.57 -14.09
CA GLU A 38 14.95 -2.06 -15.44
C GLU A 38 16.41 -1.81 -15.88
N GLU A 39 16.98 -0.67 -15.51
CA GLU A 39 18.30 -0.23 -15.97
C GLU A 39 19.45 -0.72 -15.06
N MET A 40 19.17 -1.01 -13.79
CA MET A 40 20.17 -1.35 -12.77
C MET A 40 20.18 -2.86 -12.47
N ASN A 41 21.36 -3.43 -12.32
CA ASN A 41 21.52 -4.83 -11.92
C ASN A 41 21.78 -4.97 -10.40
N ILE A 42 21.14 -4.13 -9.61
CA ILE A 42 21.17 -4.14 -8.14
C ILE A 42 19.74 -3.97 -7.61
N PRO A 43 19.44 -4.39 -6.37
CA PRO A 43 18.13 -4.17 -5.77
C PRO A 43 17.79 -2.68 -5.68
N VAL A 44 16.56 -2.34 -6.08
CA VAL A 44 15.99 -1.00 -5.94
C VAL A 44 14.74 -1.10 -5.08
N PHE A 45 14.69 -0.36 -4.00
CA PHE A 45 13.59 -0.30 -3.05
C PHE A 45 13.15 1.15 -2.85
N HIS A 46 11.86 1.39 -2.73
CA HIS A 46 11.31 2.70 -2.42
C HIS A 46 10.55 2.62 -1.09
N ASP A 47 11.10 3.24 -0.06
CA ASP A 47 10.61 3.08 1.31
C ASP A 47 9.19 3.64 1.49
N ASP A 48 8.91 4.85 1.00
CA ASP A 48 7.58 5.47 1.08
C ASP A 48 6.46 4.66 0.41
N GLN A 49 6.82 3.81 -0.55
CA GLN A 49 5.87 2.89 -1.18
C GLN A 49 5.81 1.56 -0.43
N HIS A 50 6.94 0.87 -0.33
CA HIS A 50 6.99 -0.53 0.05
C HIS A 50 7.20 -0.72 1.56
N GLY A 51 8.01 0.11 2.21
CA GLY A 51 8.24 0.05 3.66
C GLY A 51 6.96 0.30 4.43
N THR A 52 6.27 1.39 4.13
CA THR A 52 4.96 1.72 4.71
C THR A 52 3.94 0.60 4.48
N ALA A 53 3.89 0.03 3.26
CA ALA A 53 2.97 -1.06 2.95
C ALA A 53 3.25 -2.33 3.77
N ILE A 54 4.51 -2.68 3.97
CA ILE A 54 4.94 -3.84 4.78
C ILE A 54 4.50 -3.68 6.24
N VAL A 55 4.76 -2.50 6.83
CA VAL A 55 4.38 -2.21 8.23
C VAL A 55 2.87 -2.26 8.41
N VAL A 56 2.11 -1.66 7.50
CA VAL A 56 0.64 -1.68 7.53
C VAL A 56 0.10 -3.10 7.39
N LEU A 57 0.61 -3.90 6.44
CA LEU A 57 0.18 -5.28 6.30
C LEU A 57 0.46 -6.11 7.55
N ALA A 58 1.63 -5.93 8.19
CA ALA A 58 1.96 -6.61 9.43
C ALA A 58 0.98 -6.24 10.56
N ALA A 59 0.61 -4.96 10.69
CA ALA A 59 -0.38 -4.49 11.64
C ALA A 59 -1.76 -5.11 11.37
N ILE A 60 -2.21 -5.10 10.12
CA ILE A 60 -3.50 -5.68 9.71
C ILE A 60 -3.55 -7.19 10.00
N ILE A 61 -2.53 -7.96 9.61
CA ILE A 61 -2.48 -9.40 9.89
C ILE A 61 -2.63 -9.67 11.40
N ASN A 62 -1.96 -8.92 12.25
CA ASN A 62 -2.05 -9.10 13.70
C ASN A 62 -3.41 -8.66 14.25
N SER A 63 -3.97 -7.55 13.76
CA SER A 63 -5.32 -7.10 14.13
C SER A 63 -6.40 -8.12 13.76
N LEU A 64 -6.31 -8.72 12.58
CA LEU A 64 -7.22 -9.77 12.13
C LEU A 64 -7.13 -11.03 12.99
N LYS A 65 -5.91 -11.42 13.43
CA LYS A 65 -5.73 -12.53 14.39
C LYS A 65 -6.42 -12.25 15.72
N VAL A 66 -6.24 -11.04 16.27
CA VAL A 66 -6.87 -10.65 17.55
C VAL A 66 -8.39 -10.61 17.43
N THR A 67 -8.92 -10.07 16.34
CA THR A 67 -10.36 -9.95 16.09
C THR A 67 -10.99 -11.23 15.53
N LYS A 68 -10.19 -12.27 15.25
CA LYS A 68 -10.60 -13.55 14.66
C LYS A 68 -11.32 -13.37 13.32
N ARG A 69 -10.87 -12.42 12.51
CA ARG A 69 -11.44 -12.15 11.18
C ARG A 69 -10.53 -12.71 10.08
N ASN A 70 -11.15 -13.07 8.96
CA ASN A 70 -10.42 -13.47 7.76
C ASN A 70 -10.15 -12.25 6.88
N ILE A 71 -8.94 -12.14 6.33
CA ILE A 71 -8.55 -11.05 5.44
C ILE A 71 -9.40 -10.99 4.18
N ALA A 72 -9.89 -12.13 3.70
CA ALA A 72 -10.71 -12.20 2.49
C ALA A 72 -12.12 -11.60 2.67
N ASP A 73 -12.62 -11.57 3.90
CA ASP A 73 -13.98 -11.14 4.22
C ASP A 73 -14.01 -9.72 4.82
N ALA A 74 -12.85 -9.26 5.29
CA ALA A 74 -12.72 -7.93 5.91
C ALA A 74 -12.78 -6.81 4.85
N LYS A 75 -13.50 -5.74 5.17
CA LYS A 75 -13.64 -4.53 4.35
C LYS A 75 -12.63 -3.48 4.79
N PHE A 76 -11.73 -3.12 3.88
CA PHE A 76 -10.66 -2.15 4.12
C PHE A 76 -10.96 -0.84 3.42
N VAL A 77 -10.85 0.27 4.14
CA VAL A 77 -10.88 1.62 3.57
C VAL A 77 -9.51 2.26 3.70
N ILE A 78 -8.93 2.68 2.59
CA ILE A 78 -7.64 3.37 2.53
C ILE A 78 -7.90 4.83 2.13
N ASN A 79 -7.62 5.76 3.02
CA ASN A 79 -7.75 7.19 2.74
C ASN A 79 -6.38 7.79 2.41
N GLY A 80 -6.21 8.14 1.14
CA GLY A 80 -4.99 8.58 0.50
C GLY A 80 -4.61 7.66 -0.66
N ALA A 81 -4.91 8.09 -1.88
CA ALA A 81 -4.61 7.34 -3.12
C ALA A 81 -3.30 7.82 -3.78
N GLY A 82 -2.29 8.09 -2.96
CA GLY A 82 -0.91 8.36 -3.36
C GLY A 82 -0.05 7.09 -3.40
N SER A 83 1.28 7.27 -3.41
CA SER A 83 2.25 6.18 -3.48
C SER A 83 2.08 5.13 -2.38
N ALA A 84 2.01 5.55 -1.13
CA ALA A 84 1.82 4.66 0.01
C ALA A 84 0.48 3.92 -0.06
N GLY A 85 -0.64 4.65 -0.28
CA GLY A 85 -1.98 4.05 -0.32
C GLY A 85 -2.14 3.01 -1.43
N ILE A 86 -1.64 3.30 -2.63
CA ILE A 86 -1.66 2.36 -3.76
C ILE A 86 -0.82 1.11 -3.45
N SER A 87 0.35 1.28 -2.84
CA SER A 87 1.21 0.15 -2.48
C SER A 87 0.60 -0.71 -1.38
N ILE A 88 -0.04 -0.09 -0.37
CA ILE A 88 -0.81 -0.79 0.67
C ILE A 88 -1.94 -1.60 0.04
N ALA A 89 -2.76 -1.00 -0.83
CA ALA A 89 -3.86 -1.68 -1.50
C ALA A 89 -3.37 -2.91 -2.27
N LYS A 90 -2.33 -2.75 -3.09
CA LYS A 90 -1.71 -3.85 -3.84
C LYS A 90 -1.22 -4.98 -2.92
N LEU A 91 -0.57 -4.63 -1.82
CA LEU A 91 -0.01 -5.62 -0.90
C LEU A 91 -1.11 -6.35 -0.11
N LEU A 92 -2.15 -5.64 0.35
CA LEU A 92 -3.33 -6.25 0.99
C LEU A 92 -4.05 -7.24 0.05
N MET A 93 -4.25 -6.85 -1.21
CA MET A 93 -4.87 -7.74 -2.20
C MET A 93 -4.00 -8.97 -2.48
N ARG A 94 -2.69 -8.83 -2.57
CA ARG A 94 -1.76 -9.98 -2.67
C ARG A 94 -1.81 -10.90 -1.46
N ALA A 95 -2.07 -10.35 -0.27
CA ALA A 95 -2.26 -11.12 0.96
C ALA A 95 -3.65 -11.77 1.07
N GLY A 96 -4.55 -11.53 0.10
CA GLY A 96 -5.86 -12.17 0.00
C GLY A 96 -7.06 -11.27 0.31
N ALA A 97 -6.88 -9.96 0.56
CA ALA A 97 -7.98 -9.04 0.74
C ALA A 97 -8.82 -8.91 -0.55
N LYS A 98 -10.15 -9.02 -0.44
CA LYS A 98 -11.08 -8.92 -1.58
C LYS A 98 -11.85 -7.60 -1.60
N HIS A 99 -12.03 -6.98 -0.46
CA HIS A 99 -12.84 -5.77 -0.29
C HIS A 99 -11.94 -4.62 0.14
N VAL A 100 -11.35 -3.94 -0.84
CA VAL A 100 -10.50 -2.76 -0.65
C VAL A 100 -11.13 -1.59 -1.37
N THR A 101 -11.47 -0.54 -0.64
CA THR A 101 -11.96 0.73 -1.17
C THR A 101 -10.94 1.82 -0.87
N MET A 102 -10.57 2.57 -1.89
CA MET A 102 -9.65 3.70 -1.74
C MET A 102 -10.40 5.03 -1.87
N VAL A 103 -9.93 6.03 -1.12
CA VAL A 103 -10.52 7.38 -1.13
C VAL A 103 -9.41 8.41 -1.29
N ASP A 104 -9.63 9.42 -2.11
CA ASP A 104 -8.80 10.62 -2.21
C ASP A 104 -9.59 11.86 -1.77
N ARG A 105 -8.99 13.05 -1.82
CA ARG A 105 -9.64 14.31 -1.42
C ARG A 105 -10.96 14.59 -2.14
N ILE A 106 -11.11 14.14 -3.37
CA ILE A 106 -12.29 14.39 -4.20
C ILE A 106 -13.39 13.37 -3.87
N GLY A 107 -13.03 12.12 -3.57
CA GLY A 107 -13.99 11.07 -3.27
C GLY A 107 -13.42 9.67 -3.41
N ILE A 108 -14.32 8.71 -3.47
CA ILE A 108 -13.99 7.30 -3.65
C ILE A 108 -13.38 7.07 -5.03
N ILE A 109 -12.29 6.30 -5.08
CA ILE A 109 -11.64 5.85 -6.30
C ILE A 109 -12.54 4.80 -6.98
N GLU A 110 -13.04 5.14 -8.18
CA GLU A 110 -13.93 4.30 -8.95
C GLU A 110 -13.70 4.56 -10.45
N GLU A 111 -13.82 3.54 -11.31
CA GLU A 111 -13.40 3.57 -12.72
C GLU A 111 -14.05 4.66 -13.56
N SER A 112 -15.29 5.06 -13.25
CA SER A 112 -16.01 6.09 -13.97
C SER A 112 -15.54 7.53 -13.69
N GLN A 113 -14.63 7.73 -12.74
CA GLN A 113 -14.20 9.05 -12.31
C GLN A 113 -13.11 9.61 -13.22
N GLU A 114 -13.36 10.75 -13.86
CA GLU A 114 -12.44 11.39 -14.81
C GLU A 114 -11.28 12.15 -14.14
N TRP A 115 -11.44 12.56 -12.87
CA TRP A 115 -10.45 13.37 -12.14
C TRP A 115 -9.20 12.62 -11.70
N MET A 116 -9.19 11.30 -11.82
CA MET A 116 -8.09 10.44 -11.38
C MET A 116 -6.86 10.56 -12.30
N ASN A 117 -5.67 10.54 -11.69
CA ASN A 117 -4.42 10.33 -12.42
C ASN A 117 -4.28 8.87 -12.89
N ASP A 118 -3.28 8.61 -13.73
CA ASP A 118 -3.11 7.29 -14.35
C ASP A 118 -2.88 6.17 -13.32
N ALA A 119 -2.13 6.42 -12.24
CA ALA A 119 -1.91 5.44 -11.19
C ALA A 119 -3.21 5.13 -10.42
N GLN A 120 -4.06 6.13 -10.20
CA GLN A 120 -5.38 5.98 -9.59
C GLN A 120 -6.35 5.23 -10.52
N LYS A 121 -6.32 5.51 -11.82
CA LYS A 121 -7.11 4.78 -12.82
C LYS A 121 -6.72 3.30 -12.87
N GLU A 122 -5.43 2.99 -12.79
CA GLU A 122 -4.97 1.59 -12.77
C GLU A 122 -5.40 0.85 -11.50
N ILE A 123 -5.32 1.48 -10.33
CA ILE A 123 -5.73 0.82 -9.08
C ILE A 123 -7.26 0.70 -8.98
N ALA A 124 -8.03 1.62 -9.57
CA ALA A 124 -9.49 1.56 -9.64
C ALA A 124 -9.99 0.26 -10.27
N LYS A 125 -9.32 -0.23 -11.32
CA LYS A 125 -9.69 -1.48 -12.02
C LYS A 125 -9.70 -2.73 -11.13
N VAL A 126 -9.01 -2.71 -10.02
CA VAL A 126 -8.84 -3.88 -9.16
C VAL A 126 -9.34 -3.67 -7.73
N THR A 127 -9.66 -2.45 -7.35
CA THR A 127 -10.28 -2.10 -6.06
C THR A 127 -11.76 -1.80 -6.21
N ASN A 128 -12.44 -1.50 -5.09
CA ASN A 128 -13.84 -1.04 -5.07
C ASN A 128 -14.79 -1.90 -5.93
N ARG A 129 -14.74 -3.22 -5.75
CA ARG A 129 -15.57 -4.18 -6.54
C ARG A 129 -17.09 -3.98 -6.38
N GLU A 130 -17.51 -3.24 -5.37
CA GLU A 130 -18.92 -2.90 -5.12
C GLU A 130 -19.32 -1.61 -5.87
N HIS A 131 -18.42 -0.97 -6.62
CA HIS A 131 -18.63 0.27 -7.37
C HIS A 131 -19.22 1.37 -6.51
N LEU A 132 -18.76 1.49 -5.26
CA LEU A 132 -19.18 2.55 -4.35
C LEU A 132 -18.74 3.91 -4.90
N THR A 133 -19.60 4.89 -4.78
CA THR A 133 -19.33 6.29 -5.10
C THR A 133 -19.62 7.15 -3.89
N GLY A 134 -19.06 8.35 -3.84
CA GLY A 134 -19.30 9.30 -2.75
C GLY A 134 -18.04 9.73 -2.03
N THR A 135 -18.17 10.03 -0.76
CA THR A 135 -17.15 10.63 0.11
C THR A 135 -16.49 9.58 1.02
N LEU A 136 -15.53 10.03 1.83
CA LEU A 136 -14.94 9.21 2.89
C LEU A 136 -16.01 8.69 3.87
N ALA A 137 -16.99 9.53 4.23
CA ALA A 137 -18.08 9.15 5.13
C ALA A 137 -18.91 7.99 4.57
N ASP A 138 -19.05 7.90 3.25
CA ASP A 138 -19.76 6.81 2.59
C ASP A 138 -18.90 5.54 2.58
N ALA A 139 -17.62 5.67 2.32
CA ALA A 139 -16.69 4.55 2.29
C ALA A 139 -16.53 3.85 3.64
N VAL A 140 -16.50 4.59 4.76
CA VAL A 140 -16.28 3.99 6.10
C VAL A 140 -17.50 3.29 6.66
N LYS A 141 -18.67 3.45 6.07
CA LYS A 141 -19.89 2.74 6.53
C LYS A 141 -19.73 1.24 6.38
N GLY A 142 -19.74 0.55 7.51
CA GLY A 142 -19.58 -0.91 7.55
C GLY A 142 -18.16 -1.42 7.22
N ALA A 143 -17.16 -0.54 7.23
CA ALA A 143 -15.76 -0.93 7.12
C ALA A 143 -15.26 -1.63 8.39
N ASP A 144 -14.37 -2.60 8.22
CA ASP A 144 -13.74 -3.33 9.32
C ASP A 144 -12.40 -2.69 9.73
N ALA A 145 -11.73 -2.05 8.80
CA ALA A 145 -10.47 -1.37 9.04
C ALA A 145 -10.35 -0.10 8.19
N PHE A 146 -9.88 0.98 8.84
CA PHE A 146 -9.53 2.24 8.21
C PHE A 146 -8.01 2.43 8.25
N ILE A 147 -7.42 2.79 7.10
CA ILE A 147 -5.99 3.05 6.93
C ILE A 147 -5.84 4.47 6.41
N GLY A 148 -5.34 5.37 7.26
CA GLY A 148 -5.16 6.78 6.92
C GLY A 148 -3.71 7.06 6.53
N VAL A 149 -3.48 7.42 5.27
CA VAL A 149 -2.16 7.77 4.71
C VAL A 149 -2.22 9.06 3.88
N SER A 150 -3.07 10.00 4.28
CA SER A 150 -3.25 11.30 3.60
C SER A 150 -2.83 12.46 4.51
N ALA A 151 -3.79 13.07 5.19
CA ALA A 151 -3.59 14.21 6.06
C ALA A 151 -4.17 13.94 7.46
N PRO A 152 -3.65 14.58 8.50
CA PRO A 152 -4.22 14.45 9.84
C PRO A 152 -5.63 15.05 9.90
N GLY A 153 -6.48 14.51 10.81
CA GLY A 153 -7.79 15.06 11.13
C GLY A 153 -8.90 14.83 10.11
N VAL A 154 -8.69 13.99 9.08
CA VAL A 154 -9.72 13.71 8.07
C VAL A 154 -10.81 12.75 8.57
N LEU A 155 -10.53 11.92 9.56
CA LEU A 155 -11.50 11.08 10.24
C LEU A 155 -11.90 11.76 11.55
N THR A 156 -13.16 12.18 11.64
CA THR A 156 -13.73 12.81 12.84
C THR A 156 -14.49 11.79 13.70
N LYS A 157 -14.90 12.20 14.90
CA LYS A 157 -15.69 11.34 15.81
C LYS A 157 -17.20 11.36 15.52
N GLU A 158 -17.63 12.22 14.61
CA GLU A 158 -19.05 12.41 14.25
C GLU A 158 -19.42 11.52 13.06
#